data_02b50d3f03491bc9c66bc8f0959b33a3
#
_entry.id   02b50d3f03491bc9c66bc8f0959b33a3
#
_cell.length_a   1.000
_cell.length_b   1.000
_cell.length_c   1.000
_cell.angle_alpha   90.00
_cell.angle_beta   90.00
_cell.angle_gamma   90.00
#
_symmetry.space_group_name_H-M   'P 1'
#
loop_
_entity.id
_entity.type
_entity.pdbx_description
1 polymer ?
#
loop_
_entity_poly.entity_id
_entity_poly.type
_entity_poly.pdbx_seq_one_letter_code
_entity_poly.pdbx_strand_id
1 'polypeptide(L)'
;LRIQKENFLSLFHVKKPILAMIHLKGESNEEKVEIAKLEIDQLIDNGIDAVIIENYFGSPEVVEEVLNYLYSERKNIIYGVNVLDDDKKAFELAVKYDVKFIQLDSVAGHLNLDEDREFDEWITNARKQTNAFVLGGVRFKYQPYLSGRTLEEDLTIGITRCDAIVVTGEGTGLETDISKINAFRKIMGNDHPLVVGAGITADNFKEQLGVADAAIVGSYLKDTFKDDGNVSVENVRHFMTQVKNVR
;
A
#
# COMPACT_ATOMS: atom_id res chain seq x y z
N LEU A 1 -14.88 17.74 -18.98
CA LEU A 1 -15.39 16.36 -18.88
C LEU A 1 -14.31 15.56 -18.13
N ARG A 2 -14.51 15.29 -16.84
CA ARG A 2 -13.71 14.28 -16.14
C ARG A 2 -14.04 12.96 -16.84
N ILE A 3 -13.10 12.40 -17.59
CA ILE A 3 -13.12 10.98 -17.91
C ILE A 3 -13.20 10.30 -16.54
N GLN A 4 -14.24 9.50 -16.33
CA GLN A 4 -14.38 8.74 -15.09
C GLN A 4 -13.09 7.94 -14.93
N LYS A 5 -12.27 8.31 -13.94
CA LYS A 5 -11.01 7.61 -13.67
C LYS A 5 -11.42 6.17 -13.38
N GLU A 6 -10.88 5.21 -14.10
CA GLU A 6 -11.07 3.81 -13.77
C GLU A 6 -10.70 3.61 -12.30
N ASN A 7 -11.37 2.71 -11.60
CA ASN A 7 -11.10 2.39 -10.21
C ASN A 7 -9.67 1.82 -10.06
N PHE A 8 -9.00 2.04 -8.93
CA PHE A 8 -7.70 1.45 -8.60
C PHE A 8 -7.57 -0.04 -8.97
N LEU A 9 -8.64 -0.82 -8.73
CA LEU A 9 -8.66 -2.25 -9.06
C LEU A 9 -8.57 -2.55 -10.56
N SER A 10 -8.83 -1.56 -11.43
CA SER A 10 -8.67 -1.71 -12.89
C SER A 10 -7.22 -1.85 -13.36
N LEU A 11 -6.25 -1.56 -12.49
CA LEU A 11 -4.85 -1.88 -12.76
C LEU A 11 -4.60 -3.38 -12.90
N PHE A 12 -5.47 -4.22 -12.37
CA PHE A 12 -5.27 -5.66 -12.23
C PHE A 12 -6.26 -6.44 -13.09
N HIS A 13 -5.79 -7.52 -13.71
CA HIS A 13 -6.63 -8.46 -14.45
C HIS A 13 -7.22 -9.56 -13.56
N VAL A 14 -7.00 -9.46 -12.26
CA VAL A 14 -7.46 -10.43 -11.25
C VAL A 14 -8.32 -9.75 -10.19
N LYS A 15 -9.21 -10.52 -9.58
CA LYS A 15 -9.93 -10.07 -8.37
C LYS A 15 -9.03 -10.21 -7.15
N LYS A 16 -9.26 -9.36 -6.14
CA LYS A 16 -8.53 -9.42 -4.87
C LYS A 16 -7.00 -9.42 -5.07
N PRO A 17 -6.42 -8.42 -5.74
CA PRO A 17 -4.98 -8.36 -5.98
C PRO A 17 -4.18 -8.32 -4.67
N ILE A 18 -3.01 -8.96 -4.70
CA ILE A 18 -2.05 -9.00 -3.60
C ILE A 18 -0.85 -8.11 -3.96
N LEU A 19 -0.62 -7.13 -3.11
CA LEU A 19 0.51 -6.20 -3.21
C LEU A 19 1.55 -6.58 -2.15
N ALA A 20 2.82 -6.66 -2.51
CA ALA A 20 3.88 -6.99 -1.56
C ALA A 20 4.77 -5.79 -1.25
N MET A 21 5.17 -5.66 0.03
CA MET A 21 6.08 -4.61 0.49
C MET A 21 7.54 -4.94 0.18
N ILE A 22 8.28 -3.95 -0.31
CA ILE A 22 9.74 -3.97 -0.46
C ILE A 22 10.30 -2.94 0.54
N HIS A 23 10.87 -3.42 1.65
CA HIS A 23 11.27 -2.59 2.80
C HIS A 23 12.70 -2.04 2.70
N LEU A 24 13.47 -2.36 1.66
CA LEU A 24 14.82 -1.86 1.40
C LEU A 24 15.83 -2.21 2.50
N LYS A 25 15.88 -3.47 2.90
CA LYS A 25 16.87 -3.95 3.87
C LYS A 25 18.26 -4.14 3.25
N GLY A 26 19.29 -4.09 4.07
CA GLY A 26 20.71 -4.25 3.69
C GLY A 26 21.60 -3.33 4.53
N GLU A 27 22.90 -3.55 4.46
CA GLU A 27 23.90 -2.79 5.23
C GLU A 27 24.34 -1.50 4.49
N SER A 28 24.48 -1.56 3.15
CA SER A 28 24.78 -0.38 2.31
C SER A 28 23.62 -0.05 1.37
N ASN A 29 23.63 1.14 0.78
CA ASN A 29 22.62 1.54 -0.19
C ASN A 29 22.65 0.64 -1.43
N GLU A 30 23.84 0.30 -1.91
CA GLU A 30 24.03 -0.60 -3.06
C GLU A 30 23.45 -1.99 -2.76
N GLU A 31 23.72 -2.53 -1.57
CA GLU A 31 23.17 -3.82 -1.15
C GLU A 31 21.65 -3.78 -1.03
N LYS A 32 21.07 -2.70 -0.50
CA LYS A 32 19.62 -2.51 -0.41
C LYS A 32 18.96 -2.54 -1.78
N VAL A 33 19.56 -1.90 -2.78
CA VAL A 33 19.07 -1.91 -4.16
C VAL A 33 19.14 -3.31 -4.76
N GLU A 34 20.25 -4.03 -4.60
CA GLU A 34 20.41 -5.38 -5.14
C GLU A 34 19.46 -6.39 -4.46
N ILE A 35 19.29 -6.30 -3.14
CA ILE A 35 18.31 -7.12 -2.42
C ILE A 35 16.89 -6.80 -2.92
N ALA A 36 16.55 -5.53 -3.07
CA ALA A 36 15.22 -5.13 -3.55
C ALA A 36 14.93 -5.68 -4.96
N LYS A 37 15.89 -5.64 -5.88
CA LYS A 37 15.74 -6.24 -7.23
C LYS A 37 15.46 -7.74 -7.15
N LEU A 38 16.23 -8.45 -6.33
CA LEU A 38 16.01 -9.90 -6.11
C LEU A 38 14.64 -10.19 -5.49
N GLU A 39 14.25 -9.44 -4.47
CA GLU A 39 12.94 -9.60 -3.82
C GLU A 39 11.80 -9.35 -4.81
N ILE A 40 11.89 -8.31 -5.64
CA ILE A 40 10.89 -7.99 -6.67
C ILE A 40 10.73 -9.17 -7.63
N ASP A 41 11.84 -9.71 -8.15
CA ASP A 41 11.79 -10.85 -9.06
C ASP A 41 11.17 -12.08 -8.41
N GLN A 42 11.59 -12.42 -7.19
CA GLN A 42 11.05 -13.55 -6.44
C GLN A 42 9.55 -13.42 -6.17
N LEU A 43 9.05 -12.22 -5.89
CA LEU A 43 7.65 -11.96 -5.61
C LEU A 43 6.81 -12.06 -6.90
N ILE A 44 7.20 -11.32 -7.93
CA ILE A 44 6.45 -11.24 -9.19
C ILE A 44 6.43 -12.58 -9.92
N ASP A 45 7.57 -13.26 -10.02
CA ASP A 45 7.68 -14.56 -10.70
C ASP A 45 6.89 -15.66 -9.99
N ASN A 46 6.53 -15.45 -8.71
CA ASN A 46 5.72 -16.39 -7.93
C ASN A 46 4.28 -15.92 -7.70
N GLY A 47 3.82 -14.92 -8.46
CA GLY A 47 2.42 -14.60 -8.64
C GLY A 47 1.88 -13.43 -7.82
N ILE A 48 2.72 -12.67 -7.15
CA ILE A 48 2.34 -11.37 -6.56
C ILE A 48 1.96 -10.41 -7.70
N ASP A 49 0.91 -9.62 -7.48
CA ASP A 49 0.30 -8.80 -8.53
C ASP A 49 0.95 -7.42 -8.65
N ALA A 50 1.50 -6.89 -7.57
CA ALA A 50 2.22 -5.62 -7.55
C ALA A 50 3.19 -5.54 -6.36
N VAL A 51 4.17 -4.64 -6.43
CA VAL A 51 5.09 -4.33 -5.33
C VAL A 51 4.96 -2.87 -4.90
N ILE A 52 5.23 -2.59 -3.63
CA ILE A 52 5.29 -1.24 -3.05
C ILE A 52 6.71 -1.01 -2.54
N ILE A 53 7.39 -0.01 -3.08
CA ILE A 53 8.75 0.37 -2.65
C ILE A 53 8.61 1.36 -1.50
N GLU A 54 9.16 1.00 -0.34
CA GLU A 54 9.03 1.77 0.89
C GLU A 54 10.39 1.95 1.58
N ASN A 55 10.69 3.16 2.06
CA ASN A 55 11.93 3.47 2.78
C ASN A 55 11.95 2.98 4.24
N TYR A 56 11.37 1.82 4.54
CA TYR A 56 11.26 1.29 5.91
C TYR A 56 12.64 1.10 6.58
N PHE A 57 13.58 0.44 5.88
CA PHE A 57 15.00 0.30 6.30
C PHE A 57 15.97 1.10 5.43
N GLY A 58 15.45 1.83 4.44
CA GLY A 58 16.22 2.60 3.50
C GLY A 58 15.99 4.10 3.63
N SER A 59 16.47 4.84 2.64
CA SER A 59 16.22 6.27 2.49
C SER A 59 15.40 6.56 1.23
N PRO A 60 14.85 7.78 1.09
CA PRO A 60 14.17 8.19 -0.15
C PRO A 60 15.04 8.07 -1.40
N GLU A 61 16.38 8.23 -1.28
CA GLU A 61 17.31 8.07 -2.40
C GLU A 61 17.37 6.61 -2.87
N VAL A 62 17.39 5.66 -1.93
CA VAL A 62 17.34 4.21 -2.26
C VAL A 62 16.01 3.83 -2.89
N VAL A 63 14.88 4.41 -2.41
CA VAL A 63 13.58 4.27 -3.08
C VAL A 63 13.68 4.72 -4.52
N GLU A 64 14.26 5.90 -4.75
CA GLU A 64 14.41 6.49 -6.09
C GLU A 64 15.26 5.59 -7.01
N GLU A 65 16.35 5.01 -6.54
CA GLU A 65 17.18 4.09 -7.31
C GLU A 65 16.41 2.83 -7.74
N VAL A 66 15.63 2.23 -6.84
CA VAL A 66 14.80 1.06 -7.15
C VAL A 66 13.66 1.42 -8.13
N LEU A 67 13.04 2.58 -7.97
CA LEU A 67 12.02 3.06 -8.93
C LEU A 67 12.63 3.32 -10.32
N ASN A 68 13.84 3.86 -10.38
CA ASN A 68 14.56 4.04 -11.66
C ASN A 68 14.84 2.70 -12.35
N TYR A 69 15.24 1.67 -11.61
CA TYR A 69 15.38 0.32 -12.12
C TYR A 69 14.06 -0.22 -12.68
N LEU A 70 12.98 -0.13 -11.92
CA LEU A 70 11.65 -0.59 -12.37
C LEU A 70 11.19 0.15 -13.64
N TYR A 71 11.36 1.45 -13.67
CA TYR A 71 10.98 2.30 -14.80
C TYR A 71 11.80 2.01 -16.06
N SER A 72 13.10 1.75 -15.93
CA SER A 72 13.99 1.53 -17.09
C SER A 72 13.97 0.09 -17.58
N GLU A 73 13.92 -0.89 -16.66
CA GLU A 73 14.19 -2.30 -16.98
C GLU A 73 13.00 -3.25 -16.78
N ARG A 74 12.00 -2.86 -15.96
CA ARG A 74 10.88 -3.73 -15.57
C ARG A 74 9.51 -3.11 -15.80
N LYS A 75 9.29 -2.51 -16.97
CA LYS A 75 8.05 -1.79 -17.35
C LYS A 75 6.77 -2.63 -17.32
N ASN A 76 6.88 -3.93 -17.29
CA ASN A 76 5.75 -4.88 -17.22
C ASN A 76 5.26 -5.13 -15.79
N ILE A 77 5.95 -4.61 -14.78
CA ILE A 77 5.55 -4.76 -13.37
C ILE A 77 4.65 -3.59 -12.96
N ILE A 78 3.58 -3.89 -12.22
CA ILE A 78 2.78 -2.87 -11.54
C ILE A 78 3.47 -2.56 -10.22
N TYR A 79 3.85 -1.31 -10.01
CA TYR A 79 4.54 -0.89 -8.79
C TYR A 79 3.97 0.42 -8.24
N GLY A 80 4.02 0.51 -6.92
CA GLY A 80 3.68 1.67 -6.13
C GLY A 80 4.86 2.16 -5.30
N VAL A 81 4.67 3.29 -4.64
CA VAL A 81 5.65 3.91 -3.75
C VAL A 81 4.99 4.37 -2.45
N ASN A 82 5.70 4.19 -1.34
CA ASN A 82 5.44 4.84 -0.06
C ASN A 82 6.75 5.47 0.43
N VAL A 83 6.78 6.77 0.66
CA VAL A 83 7.92 7.44 1.31
C VAL A 83 7.45 7.87 2.69
N LEU A 84 7.84 7.10 3.71
CA LEU A 84 7.49 7.37 5.10
C LEU A 84 7.95 8.77 5.49
N ASP A 85 7.05 9.51 6.13
CA ASP A 85 7.25 10.88 6.62
C ASP A 85 7.48 11.93 5.52
N ASP A 86 7.34 11.58 4.23
CA ASP A 86 7.49 12.53 3.12
C ASP A 86 6.54 12.24 1.94
N ASP A 87 5.27 12.55 2.14
CA ASP A 87 4.22 12.39 1.13
C ASP A 87 4.53 13.19 -0.15
N LYS A 88 5.17 14.36 -0.03
CA LYS A 88 5.53 15.20 -1.18
C LYS A 88 6.54 14.49 -2.08
N LYS A 89 7.54 13.88 -1.47
CA LYS A 89 8.54 13.09 -2.19
C LYS A 89 7.91 11.88 -2.90
N ALA A 90 6.94 11.22 -2.27
CA ALA A 90 6.20 10.13 -2.91
C ALA A 90 5.51 10.59 -4.20
N PHE A 91 4.86 11.75 -4.20
CA PHE A 91 4.23 12.32 -5.42
C PHE A 91 5.26 12.74 -6.48
N GLU A 92 6.39 13.35 -6.09
CA GLU A 92 7.47 13.68 -7.01
C GLU A 92 8.01 12.44 -7.74
N LEU A 93 8.29 11.39 -6.98
CA LEU A 93 8.78 10.12 -7.51
C LEU A 93 7.75 9.43 -8.40
N ALA A 94 6.46 9.51 -8.04
CA ALA A 94 5.39 8.94 -8.83
C ALA A 94 5.28 9.58 -10.21
N VAL A 95 5.42 10.89 -10.30
CA VAL A 95 5.46 11.61 -11.59
C VAL A 95 6.70 11.24 -12.40
N LYS A 96 7.87 11.21 -11.75
CA LYS A 96 9.16 10.99 -12.42
C LYS A 96 9.29 9.59 -13.00
N TYR A 97 8.78 8.58 -12.31
CA TYR A 97 8.97 7.16 -12.64
C TYR A 97 7.69 6.43 -13.08
N ASP A 98 6.64 7.15 -13.46
CA ASP A 98 5.36 6.59 -13.92
C ASP A 98 4.81 5.52 -12.97
N VAL A 99 4.91 5.78 -11.67
CA VAL A 99 4.41 4.89 -10.61
C VAL A 99 2.89 4.76 -10.74
N LYS A 100 2.35 3.55 -10.58
CA LYS A 100 0.92 3.32 -10.82
C LYS A 100 0.04 3.67 -9.63
N PHE A 101 0.59 3.61 -8.42
CA PHE A 101 -0.12 4.03 -7.21
C PHE A 101 0.84 4.50 -6.11
N ILE A 102 0.35 5.39 -5.26
CA ILE A 102 1.06 5.95 -4.11
C ILE A 102 0.33 5.48 -2.86
N GLN A 103 1.05 4.92 -1.88
CA GLN A 103 0.51 4.70 -0.55
C GLN A 103 0.87 5.87 0.35
N LEU A 104 -0.11 6.41 1.06
CA LEU A 104 0.07 7.39 2.13
C LEU A 104 -0.42 6.77 3.44
N ASP A 105 0.38 6.88 4.50
CA ASP A 105 0.03 6.31 5.79
C ASP A 105 -1.21 6.96 6.40
N SER A 106 -1.46 8.24 6.10
CA SER A 106 -2.69 8.90 6.52
C SER A 106 -3.19 9.93 5.53
N VAL A 107 -4.50 9.89 5.26
CA VAL A 107 -5.21 10.91 4.47
C VAL A 107 -6.28 11.65 5.26
N ALA A 108 -6.66 11.14 6.45
CA ALA A 108 -7.61 11.78 7.35
C ALA A 108 -7.43 11.28 8.79
N GLY A 109 -7.79 12.12 9.77
CA GLY A 109 -7.81 11.78 11.19
C GLY A 109 -6.52 12.08 11.95
N HIS A 110 -5.38 12.18 11.28
CA HIS A 110 -4.04 12.29 11.87
C HIS A 110 -3.61 13.74 12.22
N LEU A 111 -4.29 14.74 11.70
CA LEU A 111 -3.97 16.15 11.87
C LEU A 111 -5.07 16.86 12.67
N ASN A 112 -4.71 17.96 13.34
CA ASN A 112 -5.70 18.90 13.88
C ASN A 112 -6.45 19.61 12.73
N LEU A 113 -7.54 20.32 13.06
CA LEU A 113 -8.43 20.87 12.03
C LEU A 113 -7.80 21.94 11.14
N ASP A 114 -6.83 22.70 11.63
CA ASP A 114 -6.16 23.74 10.83
C ASP A 114 -5.15 23.11 9.86
N GLU A 115 -4.30 22.22 10.34
CA GLU A 115 -3.38 21.43 9.53
C GLU A 115 -4.11 20.54 8.51
N ASP A 116 -5.27 19.97 8.88
CA ASP A 116 -6.08 19.14 8.00
C ASP A 116 -6.65 19.91 6.80
N ARG A 117 -6.95 21.22 6.95
CA ARG A 117 -7.33 22.08 5.83
C ARG A 117 -6.18 22.31 4.86
N GLU A 118 -4.99 22.58 5.37
CA GLU A 118 -3.80 22.76 4.53
C GLU A 118 -3.46 21.46 3.79
N PHE A 119 -3.60 20.32 4.45
CA PHE A 119 -3.42 19.01 3.85
C PHE A 119 -4.46 18.74 2.74
N ASP A 120 -5.72 19.10 2.95
CA ASP A 120 -6.79 18.94 1.95
C ASP A 120 -6.49 19.72 0.65
N GLU A 121 -6.06 20.96 0.79
CA GLU A 121 -5.67 21.80 -0.35
C GLU A 121 -4.45 21.20 -1.07
N TRP A 122 -3.46 20.77 -0.31
CA TRP A 122 -2.25 20.17 -0.86
C TRP A 122 -2.54 18.87 -1.61
N ILE A 123 -3.22 17.87 -1.00
CA ILE A 123 -3.48 16.58 -1.63
C ILE A 123 -4.39 16.71 -2.85
N THR A 124 -5.36 17.62 -2.80
CA THR A 124 -6.24 17.93 -3.94
C THR A 124 -5.42 18.42 -5.15
N ASN A 125 -4.41 19.23 -4.92
CA ASN A 125 -3.52 19.74 -5.98
C ASN A 125 -2.49 18.70 -6.42
N ALA A 126 -1.88 17.97 -5.50
CA ALA A 126 -0.91 16.91 -5.80
C ALA A 126 -1.52 15.81 -6.69
N ARG A 127 -2.75 15.38 -6.40
CA ARG A 127 -3.46 14.38 -7.20
C ARG A 127 -3.76 14.80 -8.64
N LYS A 128 -3.76 16.10 -8.94
CA LYS A 128 -3.93 16.60 -10.33
C LYS A 128 -2.66 16.47 -11.17
N GLN A 129 -1.51 16.31 -10.53
CA GLN A 129 -0.19 16.31 -11.18
C GLN A 129 0.25 14.90 -11.62
N THR A 130 -0.45 13.86 -11.20
CA THR A 130 -0.13 12.48 -11.53
C THR A 130 -1.36 11.68 -11.96
N ASN A 131 -1.14 10.61 -12.73
CA ASN A 131 -2.15 9.61 -13.03
C ASN A 131 -2.13 8.45 -12.01
N ALA A 132 -1.17 8.43 -11.08
CA ALA A 132 -1.10 7.42 -10.04
C ALA A 132 -2.36 7.45 -9.16
N PHE A 133 -2.86 6.27 -8.80
CA PHE A 133 -3.91 6.13 -7.81
C PHE A 133 -3.33 6.38 -6.40
N VAL A 134 -4.12 6.93 -5.49
CA VAL A 134 -3.71 7.12 -4.10
C VAL A 134 -4.40 6.10 -3.21
N LEU A 135 -3.63 5.32 -2.48
CA LEU A 135 -4.07 4.43 -1.40
C LEU A 135 -3.81 5.15 -0.09
N GLY A 136 -4.88 5.49 0.63
CA GLY A 136 -4.79 6.34 1.82
C GLY A 136 -5.19 5.62 3.09
N GLY A 137 -4.35 5.70 4.13
CA GLY A 137 -4.66 5.21 5.46
C GLY A 137 -5.63 6.14 6.20
N VAL A 138 -6.54 5.56 6.97
CA VAL A 138 -7.36 6.25 7.96
C VAL A 138 -7.24 5.47 9.25
N ARG A 139 -6.86 6.15 10.33
CA ARG A 139 -6.52 5.49 11.61
C ARG A 139 -5.55 4.32 11.41
N PHE A 140 -4.52 4.62 10.66
CA PHE A 140 -3.47 3.71 10.27
C PHE A 140 -2.53 3.43 11.45
N LYS A 141 -1.87 2.26 11.45
CA LYS A 141 -0.87 1.91 12.46
C LYS A 141 0.16 3.03 12.65
N TYR A 142 0.57 3.26 13.88
CA TYR A 142 1.57 4.27 14.28
C TYR A 142 1.17 5.73 14.01
N GLN A 143 0.00 6.00 13.48
CA GLN A 143 -0.45 7.37 13.20
C GLN A 143 -1.30 7.92 14.35
N PRO A 144 -1.17 9.22 14.71
CA PRO A 144 -1.96 9.83 15.74
C PRO A 144 -3.43 10.05 15.32
N TYR A 145 -4.32 10.23 16.28
CA TYR A 145 -5.73 10.59 16.07
C TYR A 145 -5.96 11.99 16.66
N LEU A 146 -5.77 13.03 15.84
CA LEU A 146 -5.76 14.44 16.28
C LEU A 146 -6.96 15.24 15.78
N SER A 147 -7.77 14.69 14.86
CA SER A 147 -8.89 15.40 14.23
C SER A 147 -10.03 15.72 15.21
N GLY A 148 -10.17 14.96 16.30
CA GLY A 148 -11.32 15.01 17.18
C GLY A 148 -12.63 14.49 16.56
N ARG A 149 -12.57 13.96 15.34
CA ARG A 149 -13.72 13.44 14.60
C ARG A 149 -14.01 11.96 14.95
N THR A 150 -15.23 11.53 14.63
CA THR A 150 -15.59 10.11 14.65
C THR A 150 -14.90 9.35 13.52
N LEU A 151 -14.89 8.01 13.58
CA LEU A 151 -14.38 7.16 12.49
C LEU A 151 -15.16 7.41 11.19
N GLU A 152 -16.47 7.59 11.27
CA GLU A 152 -17.32 7.83 10.09
C GLU A 152 -16.97 9.15 9.41
N GLU A 153 -16.73 10.22 10.17
CA GLU A 153 -16.29 11.51 9.65
C GLU A 153 -14.91 11.42 9.00
N ASP A 154 -13.93 10.78 9.67
CA ASP A 154 -12.59 10.60 9.12
C ASP A 154 -12.61 9.75 7.82
N LEU A 155 -13.40 8.67 7.77
CA LEU A 155 -13.53 7.85 6.57
C LEU A 155 -14.24 8.60 5.43
N THR A 156 -15.27 9.37 5.72
CA THR A 156 -15.97 10.19 4.72
C THR A 156 -15.02 11.20 4.07
N ILE A 157 -14.16 11.83 4.86
CA ILE A 157 -13.12 12.74 4.36
C ILE A 157 -12.06 11.95 3.58
N GLY A 158 -11.57 10.85 4.12
CA GLY A 158 -10.55 10.00 3.49
C GLY A 158 -10.92 9.55 2.08
N ILE A 159 -12.17 9.11 1.89
CA ILE A 159 -12.71 8.70 0.57
C ILE A 159 -12.58 9.81 -0.49
N THR A 160 -12.71 11.08 -0.10
CA THR A 160 -12.56 12.20 -1.05
C THR A 160 -11.11 12.47 -1.44
N ARG A 161 -10.15 12.04 -0.61
CA ARG A 161 -8.72 12.32 -0.73
C ARG A 161 -7.91 11.20 -1.37
N CYS A 162 -8.45 10.00 -1.50
CA CYS A 162 -7.75 8.85 -2.08
C CYS A 162 -8.65 8.03 -3.02
N ASP A 163 -8.05 7.05 -3.69
CA ASP A 163 -8.74 6.15 -4.65
C ASP A 163 -9.01 4.77 -4.03
N ALA A 164 -8.38 4.47 -2.89
CA ALA A 164 -8.66 3.31 -2.05
C ALA A 164 -8.30 3.62 -0.60
N ILE A 165 -9.09 3.16 0.35
CA ILE A 165 -8.76 3.25 1.78
C ILE A 165 -7.92 2.04 2.19
N VAL A 166 -6.86 2.27 2.96
CA VAL A 166 -6.06 1.21 3.57
C VAL A 166 -6.40 1.11 5.06
N VAL A 167 -6.84 -0.07 5.50
CA VAL A 167 -7.08 -0.39 6.91
C VAL A 167 -5.98 -1.30 7.44
N THR A 168 -5.45 -0.99 8.61
CA THR A 168 -4.40 -1.78 9.29
C THR A 168 -4.77 -2.08 10.74
N GLY A 169 -4.10 -3.08 11.32
CA GLY A 169 -4.09 -3.32 12.76
C GLY A 169 -3.20 -2.31 13.49
N GLU A 170 -2.71 -2.72 14.67
CA GLU A 170 -1.97 -1.84 15.57
C GLU A 170 -0.47 -1.72 15.22
N GLY A 171 0.08 -2.64 14.40
CA GLY A 171 1.50 -2.64 14.07
C GLY A 171 1.86 -3.50 12.87
N THR A 172 3.10 -3.40 12.42
CA THR A 172 3.66 -4.19 11.31
C THR A 172 3.65 -5.68 11.66
N GLY A 173 3.10 -6.51 10.76
CA GLY A 173 2.98 -7.96 10.96
C GLY A 173 1.89 -8.38 11.96
N LEU A 174 1.21 -7.43 12.61
CA LEU A 174 0.07 -7.72 13.49
C LEU A 174 -1.22 -7.74 12.69
N GLU A 175 -2.05 -8.77 12.93
CA GLU A 175 -3.32 -8.94 12.25
C GLU A 175 -4.25 -7.75 12.43
N THR A 176 -4.90 -7.34 11.34
CA THR A 176 -6.00 -6.37 11.39
C THR A 176 -7.26 -7.09 11.85
N ASP A 177 -7.85 -6.62 12.96
CA ASP A 177 -9.08 -7.21 13.50
C ASP A 177 -10.20 -7.13 12.45
N ILE A 178 -10.87 -8.25 12.21
CA ILE A 178 -11.96 -8.35 11.24
C ILE A 178 -13.12 -7.44 11.58
N SER A 179 -13.34 -7.13 12.85
CA SER A 179 -14.37 -6.17 13.29
C SER A 179 -14.06 -4.76 12.79
N LYS A 180 -12.78 -4.36 12.78
CA LYS A 180 -12.32 -3.09 12.23
C LYS A 180 -12.54 -3.03 10.71
N ILE A 181 -12.17 -4.10 9.98
CA ILE A 181 -12.38 -4.18 8.52
C ILE A 181 -13.88 -4.07 8.20
N ASN A 182 -14.73 -4.79 8.92
CA ASN A 182 -16.18 -4.72 8.77
C ASN A 182 -16.76 -3.34 9.08
N ALA A 183 -16.26 -2.66 10.12
CA ALA A 183 -16.68 -1.29 10.45
C ALA A 183 -16.33 -0.30 9.32
N PHE A 184 -15.13 -0.39 8.77
CA PHE A 184 -14.70 0.40 7.61
C PHE A 184 -15.62 0.16 6.41
N ARG A 185 -15.83 -1.12 6.04
CA ARG A 185 -16.70 -1.49 4.92
C ARG A 185 -18.14 -1.00 5.09
N LYS A 186 -18.68 -1.12 6.30
CA LYS A 186 -20.04 -0.66 6.60
C LYS A 186 -20.18 0.86 6.39
N ILE A 187 -19.19 1.64 6.78
CA ILE A 187 -19.21 3.11 6.64
C ILE A 187 -18.98 3.50 5.18
N MET A 188 -18.00 2.89 4.52
CA MET A 188 -17.59 3.23 3.15
C MET A 188 -18.58 2.77 2.07
N GLY A 189 -19.43 1.76 2.35
CA GLY A 189 -20.18 1.08 1.31
C GLY A 189 -19.29 0.22 0.40
N ASN A 190 -19.80 -0.15 -0.78
CA ASN A 190 -19.10 -1.06 -1.69
C ASN A 190 -18.45 -0.37 -2.90
N ASP A 191 -18.69 0.92 -3.09
CA ASP A 191 -18.25 1.63 -4.30
C ASP A 191 -16.80 2.12 -4.23
N HIS A 192 -16.27 2.28 -3.02
CA HIS A 192 -14.88 2.70 -2.81
C HIS A 192 -14.02 1.51 -2.37
N PRO A 193 -12.88 1.24 -3.04
CA PRO A 193 -12.01 0.11 -2.70
C PRO A 193 -11.47 0.18 -1.28
N LEU A 194 -11.49 -0.97 -0.59
CA LEU A 194 -10.90 -1.18 0.73
C LEU A 194 -9.74 -2.16 0.60
N VAL A 195 -8.56 -1.74 0.99
CA VAL A 195 -7.34 -2.54 1.02
C VAL A 195 -7.01 -2.86 2.47
N VAL A 196 -6.83 -4.14 2.80
CA VAL A 196 -6.35 -4.54 4.11
C VAL A 196 -4.83 -4.66 4.10
N GLY A 197 -4.16 -4.03 5.06
CA GLY A 197 -2.71 -4.10 5.25
C GLY A 197 -2.35 -4.57 6.64
N ALA A 198 -1.12 -5.08 6.79
CA ALA A 198 -0.54 -5.67 8.00
C ALA A 198 -1.17 -7.00 8.44
N GLY A 199 -0.31 -7.94 8.81
CA GLY A 199 -0.66 -9.20 9.44
C GLY A 199 -1.49 -10.18 8.62
N ILE A 200 -1.48 -10.05 7.29
CA ILE A 200 -2.13 -10.99 6.39
C ILE A 200 -1.31 -12.28 6.32
N THR A 201 -1.98 -13.40 6.50
CA THR A 201 -1.40 -14.74 6.47
C THR A 201 -2.26 -15.71 5.66
N ALA A 202 -1.76 -16.93 5.43
CA ALA A 202 -2.54 -17.99 4.80
C ALA A 202 -3.77 -18.42 5.62
N ASP A 203 -3.77 -18.17 6.93
CA ASP A 203 -4.86 -18.57 7.81
C ASP A 203 -6.01 -17.56 7.82
N ASN A 204 -5.71 -16.25 7.70
CA ASN A 204 -6.71 -15.18 7.85
C ASN A 204 -7.14 -14.50 6.53
N PHE A 205 -6.41 -14.68 5.43
CA PHE A 205 -6.67 -13.94 4.19
C PHE A 205 -8.07 -14.16 3.62
N LYS A 206 -8.65 -15.35 3.76
CA LYS A 206 -10.00 -15.65 3.24
C LYS A 206 -11.07 -14.80 3.90
N GLU A 207 -11.02 -14.69 5.21
CA GLU A 207 -11.97 -13.90 5.99
C GLU A 207 -11.78 -12.41 5.66
N GLN A 208 -10.55 -11.93 5.67
CA GLN A 208 -10.25 -10.52 5.45
C GLN A 208 -10.54 -10.08 4.00
N LEU A 209 -10.15 -10.87 2.99
CA LEU A 209 -10.47 -10.61 1.59
C LEU A 209 -11.95 -10.90 1.24
N GLY A 210 -12.68 -11.58 2.10
CA GLY A 210 -14.14 -11.67 2.01
C GLY A 210 -14.81 -10.30 2.15
N VAL A 211 -14.18 -9.37 2.86
CA VAL A 211 -14.67 -8.01 3.11
C VAL A 211 -13.87 -6.97 2.32
N ALA A 212 -12.54 -7.06 2.31
CA ALA A 212 -11.66 -6.15 1.57
C ALA A 212 -11.54 -6.54 0.08
N ASP A 213 -11.13 -5.57 -0.75
CA ASP A 213 -10.99 -5.72 -2.20
C ASP A 213 -9.57 -6.08 -2.65
N ALA A 214 -8.58 -5.79 -1.82
CA ALA A 214 -7.17 -6.09 -2.05
C ALA A 214 -6.43 -6.25 -0.71
N ALA A 215 -5.21 -6.78 -0.75
CA ALA A 215 -4.37 -6.90 0.43
C ALA A 215 -2.93 -6.44 0.17
N ILE A 216 -2.30 -5.84 1.20
CA ILE A 216 -0.87 -5.56 1.25
C ILE A 216 -0.24 -6.56 2.20
N VAL A 217 0.74 -7.33 1.73
CA VAL A 217 1.38 -8.40 2.48
C VAL A 217 2.89 -8.13 2.56
N GLY A 218 3.45 -8.24 3.75
CA GLY A 218 4.89 -8.06 3.99
C GLY A 218 5.49 -9.26 4.69
N SER A 219 5.46 -9.25 6.02
CA SER A 219 6.17 -10.19 6.90
C SER A 219 5.88 -11.67 6.61
N TYR A 220 4.64 -12.03 6.24
CA TYR A 220 4.28 -13.41 5.95
C TYR A 220 5.04 -14.02 4.76
N LEU A 221 5.46 -13.21 3.81
CA LEU A 221 6.21 -13.65 2.63
C LEU A 221 7.71 -13.85 2.90
N LYS A 222 8.16 -13.58 4.13
CA LYS A 222 9.56 -13.68 4.56
C LYS A 222 9.85 -15.03 5.27
N ASP A 223 11.10 -15.46 5.23
CA ASP A 223 11.57 -16.70 5.85
C ASP A 223 11.44 -16.71 7.38
N THR A 224 11.53 -15.55 8.00
CA THR A 224 11.38 -15.36 9.46
C THR A 224 9.97 -14.97 9.88
N PHE A 225 9.05 -14.72 8.94
CA PHE A 225 7.74 -14.10 9.17
C PHE A 225 7.82 -12.71 9.84
N LYS A 226 8.96 -12.02 9.68
CA LYS A 226 9.21 -10.66 10.15
C LYS A 226 9.58 -9.75 8.99
N ASP A 227 9.47 -8.44 9.22
CA ASP A 227 9.76 -7.41 8.22
C ASP A 227 11.21 -7.37 7.75
N ASP A 228 12.16 -7.79 8.62
CA ASP A 228 13.60 -7.86 8.35
C ASP A 228 14.07 -9.18 7.72
N GLY A 229 13.20 -10.18 7.56
CA GLY A 229 13.50 -11.46 6.91
C GLY A 229 13.79 -11.34 5.41
N ASN A 230 14.27 -12.42 4.80
CA ASN A 230 14.40 -12.54 3.35
C ASN A 230 13.08 -13.00 2.71
N VAL A 231 12.79 -12.58 1.49
CA VAL A 231 11.66 -13.17 0.75
C VAL A 231 11.87 -14.68 0.62
N SER A 232 10.88 -15.44 1.03
CA SER A 232 10.83 -16.90 0.90
C SER A 232 9.95 -17.26 -0.29
N VAL A 233 10.56 -17.74 -1.37
CA VAL A 233 9.82 -18.23 -2.56
C VAL A 233 8.80 -19.30 -2.17
N GLU A 234 9.12 -20.16 -1.19
CA GLU A 234 8.20 -21.19 -0.69
C GLU A 234 6.96 -20.56 -0.04
N ASN A 235 7.15 -19.58 0.86
CA ASN A 235 6.03 -18.87 1.50
C ASN A 235 5.18 -18.11 0.47
N VAL A 236 5.82 -17.45 -0.49
CA VAL A 236 5.10 -16.75 -1.58
C VAL A 236 4.25 -17.73 -2.38
N ARG A 237 4.82 -18.85 -2.84
CA ARG A 237 4.09 -19.88 -3.60
C ARG A 237 2.96 -20.48 -2.79
N HIS A 238 3.21 -20.82 -1.54
CA HIS A 238 2.20 -21.37 -0.63
C HIS A 238 1.02 -20.40 -0.50
N PHE A 239 1.29 -19.15 -0.16
CA PHE A 239 0.27 -18.10 -0.03
C PHE A 239 -0.51 -17.88 -1.33
N MET A 240 0.18 -17.65 -2.44
CA MET A 240 -0.46 -17.35 -3.72
C MET A 240 -1.24 -18.53 -4.31
N THR A 241 -0.84 -19.77 -4.04
CA THR A 241 -1.63 -20.96 -4.41
C THR A 241 -2.98 -20.93 -3.70
N GLN A 242 -3.02 -20.57 -2.43
CA GLN A 242 -4.28 -20.47 -1.69
C GLN A 242 -5.14 -19.29 -2.16
N VAL A 243 -4.52 -18.13 -2.42
CA VAL A 243 -5.20 -16.95 -2.94
C VAL A 243 -5.87 -17.24 -4.29
N LYS A 244 -5.19 -17.94 -5.19
CA LYS A 244 -5.75 -18.32 -6.50
C LYS A 244 -7.03 -19.19 -6.41
N ASN A 245 -7.19 -19.94 -5.34
CA ASN A 245 -8.37 -20.78 -5.14
C ASN A 245 -9.62 -20.01 -4.67
N VAL A 246 -9.51 -18.72 -4.35
CA VAL A 246 -10.60 -17.86 -3.85
C VAL A 246 -10.86 -16.62 -4.73
N ARG A 247 -10.12 -16.45 -5.80
CA ARG A 247 -10.26 -15.38 -6.81
C ARG A 247 -11.38 -15.62 -7.81
#